data_751a25a31ab701d4936fec93ed0bb1bb
#
_entry.id   751a25a31ab701d4936fec93ed0bb1bb
#
_cell.length_a   1.000
_cell.length_b   1.000
_cell.length_c   1.000
_cell.angle_alpha   90.00
_cell.angle_beta   90.00
_cell.angle_gamma   90.00
#
_symmetry.space_group_name_H-M   'P 1'
#
loop_
_entity.id
_entity.type
_entity.pdbx_description
1 polymer ?
#
loop_
_entity_poly.entity_id
_entity_poly.type
_entity_poly.pdbx_seq_one_letter_code
_entity_poly.pdbx_strand_id
1 'polypeptide(L)'
;MAKVLISFIGTGPLVNKGVLGEEKSAREYRRASYHLGEENLGEYSFMAAALYETQNIDKVILIGTAHCMWEEVYRYFQEKNGGVIDEDVYCEIAEHCEAATSKSDLYIPHVKEIEAAIGKNAHLALIRYGVNEEEINGNINIILLLNKLLSTGDELIVDVTHSFRSLPITIMNLLLYLKNVSSKNIIISHIYYGMIEMSKEYGYAPIVDLKKILKLNDWIVEAMAFKQYGNAYQIAGLIQQEDSDVTNRLKHFSDVMNLNHLYAISQETQSLRTLMKKDFESMLPEMIVKPVVKDFLNNFKGTEQNPALFQYQLAQWQFKHMNYTAALISLQESILSYACQRANHDPFDKEERQKIKDTICNDKEFIPFELRGVYFEITKNRNVVAHALESNFSSGKIIESLRTSLITAGKYIN
;
A
#
# COMPACT_ATOMS: atom_id res chain seq x y z
N MET A 1 16.13 16.86 5.73
CA MET A 1 15.05 16.15 6.42
C MET A 1 14.25 17.20 7.14
N ALA A 2 13.09 17.53 6.63
CA ALA A 2 12.22 18.56 7.19
C ALA A 2 10.96 17.90 7.77
N LYS A 3 10.42 18.47 8.83
CA LYS A 3 9.12 18.09 9.38
C LYS A 3 8.05 18.91 8.68
N VAL A 4 7.22 18.25 7.90
CA VAL A 4 6.22 18.86 7.01
C VAL A 4 4.82 18.62 7.55
N LEU A 5 4.08 19.69 7.80
CA LEU A 5 2.66 19.66 8.11
C LEU A 5 1.85 19.75 6.82
N ILE A 6 0.97 18.79 6.57
CA ILE A 6 -0.08 18.85 5.55
C ILE A 6 -1.41 18.93 6.30
N SER A 7 -2.17 20.03 6.13
CA SER A 7 -3.42 20.22 6.84
C SER A 7 -4.51 20.77 5.93
N PHE A 8 -5.74 20.35 6.19
CA PHE A 8 -6.92 20.88 5.51
C PHE A 8 -7.48 22.07 6.28
N ILE A 9 -7.85 23.10 5.54
CA ILE A 9 -8.54 24.29 6.06
C ILE A 9 -10.02 24.19 5.70
N GLY A 10 -10.89 24.39 6.69
CA GLY A 10 -12.33 24.44 6.54
C GLY A 10 -12.87 25.87 6.47
N THR A 11 -14.20 25.96 6.43
CA THR A 11 -14.89 27.27 6.42
C THR A 11 -15.03 27.88 7.83
N GLY A 12 -14.93 27.04 8.87
CA GLY A 12 -15.09 27.45 10.27
C GLY A 12 -16.48 28.06 10.61
N PRO A 13 -17.00 27.77 11.82
CA PRO A 13 -18.19 28.46 12.30
C PRO A 13 -17.84 29.83 12.84
N LEU A 14 -18.49 30.86 12.33
CA LEU A 14 -18.38 32.23 12.86
C LEU A 14 -19.20 32.40 14.14
N VAL A 15 -18.59 33.02 15.14
CA VAL A 15 -19.29 33.50 16.36
C VAL A 15 -19.91 34.87 16.11
N ASN A 16 -19.16 35.74 15.43
CA ASN A 16 -19.60 37.05 15.04
C ASN A 16 -19.22 37.33 13.57
N LYS A 17 -20.20 37.76 12.77
CA LYS A 17 -20.02 38.22 11.39
C LYS A 17 -19.76 39.72 11.35
N GLY A 18 -18.65 40.23 11.82
CA GLY A 18 -18.32 41.63 11.71
C GLY A 18 -18.62 42.20 10.32
N VAL A 19 -18.87 43.51 10.21
CA VAL A 19 -19.05 44.18 8.93
C VAL A 19 -17.67 44.41 8.34
N LEU A 20 -17.41 43.86 7.16
CA LEU A 20 -16.12 43.98 6.48
C LEU A 20 -15.84 45.45 6.15
N GLY A 21 -14.63 45.92 6.42
CA GLY A 21 -14.21 47.29 6.17
C GLY A 21 -14.45 48.29 7.32
N GLU A 22 -15.03 47.88 8.44
CA GLU A 22 -15.07 48.71 9.66
C GLU A 22 -13.86 48.41 10.56
N GLU A 23 -13.30 49.44 11.20
CA GLU A 23 -12.22 49.27 12.18
C GLU A 23 -12.61 48.20 13.24
N LYS A 24 -11.83 47.16 13.37
CA LYS A 24 -12.03 46.04 14.30
C LYS A 24 -13.21 45.11 14.00
N SER A 25 -13.73 45.09 12.83
CA SER A 25 -14.83 44.22 12.43
C SER A 25 -14.38 42.86 11.95
N ALA A 26 -13.22 42.40 12.36
CA ALA A 26 -12.70 41.08 12.05
C ALA A 26 -13.74 39.98 12.38
N ARG A 27 -13.93 39.07 11.46
CA ARG A 27 -14.75 37.89 11.70
C ARG A 27 -14.17 37.10 12.87
N GLU A 28 -15.03 36.73 13.80
CA GLU A 28 -14.63 35.95 14.95
C GLU A 28 -15.01 34.50 14.71
N TYR A 29 -14.01 33.61 14.59
CA TYR A 29 -14.20 32.19 14.43
C TYR A 29 -14.29 31.49 15.78
N ARG A 30 -15.13 30.46 15.83
CA ARG A 30 -15.23 29.61 17.02
C ARG A 30 -13.90 28.90 17.23
N ARG A 31 -13.35 29.01 18.44
CA ARG A 31 -12.16 28.26 18.86
C ARG A 31 -12.56 26.98 19.56
N ALA A 32 -11.70 25.97 19.46
CA ALA A 32 -11.81 24.74 20.21
C ALA A 32 -10.52 24.52 21.02
N SER A 33 -10.65 24.04 22.24
CA SER A 33 -9.54 23.57 23.05
C SER A 33 -9.13 22.19 22.53
N TYR A 34 -7.93 22.03 22.00
CA TYR A 34 -7.43 20.78 21.46
C TYR A 34 -6.57 20.03 22.45
N HIS A 35 -6.83 18.73 22.63
CA HIS A 35 -6.06 17.87 23.53
C HIS A 35 -5.48 16.67 22.79
N LEU A 36 -4.16 16.45 22.96
CA LEU A 36 -3.45 15.26 22.47
C LEU A 36 -3.15 14.33 23.67
N GLY A 37 -3.98 13.31 23.86
CA GLY A 37 -3.99 12.56 25.11
C GLY A 37 -4.36 13.43 26.30
N GLU A 38 -3.45 13.55 27.27
CA GLU A 38 -3.64 14.39 28.46
C GLU A 38 -3.12 15.84 28.26
N GLU A 39 -2.37 16.10 27.18
CA GLU A 39 -1.77 17.39 26.91
C GLU A 39 -2.79 18.36 26.30
N ASN A 40 -3.00 19.52 26.95
CA ASN A 40 -3.79 20.61 26.40
C ASN A 40 -2.90 21.46 25.49
N LEU A 41 -3.19 21.47 24.19
CA LEU A 41 -2.43 22.23 23.19
C LEU A 41 -2.85 23.70 23.14
N GLY A 42 -4.00 24.08 23.72
CA GLY A 42 -4.57 25.44 23.68
C GLY A 42 -5.85 25.56 22.86
N GLU A 43 -6.31 26.80 22.69
CA GLU A 43 -7.53 27.14 21.96
C GLU A 43 -7.21 27.75 20.59
N TYR A 44 -7.69 27.10 19.52
CA TYR A 44 -7.43 27.53 18.15
C TYR A 44 -8.69 27.45 17.29
N SER A 45 -8.76 28.33 16.30
CA SER A 45 -9.82 28.35 15.28
C SER A 45 -9.67 27.23 14.25
N PHE A 46 -8.46 26.70 14.06
CA PHE A 46 -8.17 25.59 13.16
C PHE A 46 -6.98 24.76 13.67
N MET A 47 -7.02 23.46 13.38
CA MET A 47 -6.08 22.47 13.92
C MET A 47 -4.62 22.71 13.48
N ALA A 48 -4.40 23.21 12.24
CA ALA A 48 -3.05 23.48 11.76
C ALA A 48 -2.29 24.47 12.65
N ALA A 49 -3.00 25.45 13.28
CA ALA A 49 -2.38 26.39 14.21
C ALA A 49 -1.85 25.66 15.46
N ALA A 50 -2.64 24.76 16.05
CA ALA A 50 -2.23 23.96 17.20
C ALA A 50 -0.98 23.12 16.88
N LEU A 51 -0.97 22.45 15.73
CA LEU A 51 0.16 21.62 15.32
C LEU A 51 1.39 22.43 14.95
N TYR A 52 1.22 23.59 14.34
CA TYR A 52 2.32 24.50 14.02
C TYR A 52 3.09 24.93 15.27
N GLU A 53 2.38 25.21 16.36
CA GLU A 53 3.00 25.64 17.61
C GLU A 53 3.68 24.51 18.38
N THR A 54 3.09 23.31 18.34
CA THR A 54 3.50 22.23 19.26
C THR A 54 4.40 21.19 18.61
N GLN A 55 4.41 21.05 17.26
CA GLN A 55 5.08 19.93 16.59
C GLN A 55 6.43 20.28 15.93
N ASN A 56 7.01 21.46 16.17
CA ASN A 56 8.29 21.90 15.58
C ASN A 56 8.33 21.73 14.04
N ILE A 57 7.35 22.30 13.36
CA ILE A 57 7.18 22.19 11.92
C ILE A 57 8.22 23.04 11.17
N ASP A 58 8.84 22.49 10.12
CA ASP A 58 9.78 23.21 9.23
C ASP A 58 9.12 23.70 7.94
N LYS A 59 8.03 23.03 7.50
CA LYS A 59 7.30 23.35 6.28
C LYS A 59 5.81 23.12 6.46
N VAL A 60 5.01 24.01 5.89
CA VAL A 60 3.53 23.94 5.99
C VAL A 60 2.91 23.86 4.59
N ILE A 61 2.00 22.92 4.40
CA ILE A 61 1.18 22.80 3.21
C ILE A 61 -0.28 22.83 3.66
N LEU A 62 -0.99 23.88 3.30
CA LEU A 62 -2.42 24.03 3.61
C LEU A 62 -3.25 23.74 2.37
N ILE A 63 -4.31 22.96 2.54
CA ILE A 63 -5.20 22.52 1.45
C ILE A 63 -6.60 23.01 1.79
N GLY A 64 -7.26 23.68 0.86
CA GLY A 64 -8.64 24.15 1.07
C GLY A 64 -9.31 24.59 -0.22
N THR A 65 -10.62 24.85 -0.15
CA THR A 65 -11.36 25.49 -1.23
C THR A 65 -11.22 27.01 -1.15
N ALA A 66 -11.63 27.71 -2.18
CA ALA A 66 -11.64 29.18 -2.15
C ALA A 66 -12.55 29.77 -1.05
N HIS A 67 -13.52 28.98 -0.56
CA HIS A 67 -14.46 29.39 0.51
C HIS A 67 -13.95 29.11 1.93
N CYS A 68 -12.72 28.57 2.09
CA CYS A 68 -12.17 28.35 3.42
C CYS A 68 -11.77 29.66 4.11
N MET A 69 -11.52 29.57 5.43
CA MET A 69 -11.20 30.74 6.30
C MET A 69 -9.77 31.25 6.09
N TRP A 70 -9.40 31.59 4.85
CA TRP A 70 -8.04 32.03 4.51
C TRP A 70 -7.64 33.35 5.14
N GLU A 71 -8.61 34.26 5.39
CA GLU A 71 -8.40 35.50 6.11
C GLU A 71 -8.02 35.25 7.57
N GLU A 72 -8.62 34.24 8.22
CA GLU A 72 -8.25 33.82 9.57
C GLU A 72 -6.87 33.20 9.62
N VAL A 73 -6.51 32.39 8.60
CA VAL A 73 -5.15 31.86 8.45
C VAL A 73 -4.16 33.02 8.33
N TYR A 74 -4.41 34.00 7.47
CA TYR A 74 -3.56 35.19 7.31
C TYR A 74 -3.41 35.92 8.63
N ARG A 75 -4.53 36.29 9.28
CA ARG A 75 -4.54 37.01 10.56
C ARG A 75 -3.75 36.27 11.64
N TYR A 76 -4.06 34.99 11.87
CA TYR A 76 -3.44 34.19 12.91
C TYR A 76 -1.91 34.14 12.76
N PHE A 77 -1.41 33.86 11.58
CA PHE A 77 0.03 33.75 11.37
C PHE A 77 0.75 35.10 11.34
N GLN A 78 0.10 36.15 10.90
CA GLN A 78 0.65 37.53 11.03
C GLN A 78 0.86 37.88 12.51
N GLU A 79 -0.17 37.74 13.33
CA GLU A 79 -0.09 38.00 14.77
C GLU A 79 0.98 37.10 15.43
N LYS A 80 0.96 35.84 15.14
CA LYS A 80 1.88 34.84 15.74
C LYS A 80 3.35 35.11 15.42
N ASN A 81 3.64 35.53 14.22
CA ASN A 81 5.02 35.78 13.77
C ASN A 81 5.45 37.25 13.98
N GLY A 82 4.67 38.05 14.73
CA GLY A 82 4.97 39.42 15.10
C GLY A 82 4.86 40.43 13.93
N GLY A 83 4.12 40.07 12.89
CA GLY A 83 3.79 40.93 11.78
C GLY A 83 2.62 41.88 12.14
N VAL A 84 2.36 42.84 11.24
CA VAL A 84 1.20 43.75 11.32
C VAL A 84 0.18 43.26 10.31
N ILE A 85 -1.09 43.14 10.74
CA ILE A 85 -2.19 42.81 9.84
C ILE A 85 -2.42 43.98 8.91
N ASP A 86 -2.36 43.74 7.61
CA ASP A 86 -2.84 44.69 6.60
C ASP A 86 -4.35 44.48 6.45
N GLU A 87 -5.11 45.47 6.88
CA GLU A 87 -6.58 45.40 6.90
C GLU A 87 -7.17 45.32 5.49
N ASP A 88 -6.56 45.98 4.50
CA ASP A 88 -7.03 45.87 3.11
C ASP A 88 -6.84 44.44 2.58
N VAL A 89 -5.68 43.87 2.82
CA VAL A 89 -5.38 42.45 2.45
C VAL A 89 -6.35 41.51 3.17
N TYR A 90 -6.58 41.69 4.47
CA TYR A 90 -7.52 40.88 5.24
C TYR A 90 -8.93 40.95 4.66
N CYS A 91 -9.45 42.20 4.42
CA CYS A 91 -10.79 42.42 3.90
C CYS A 91 -10.96 41.84 2.49
N GLU A 92 -10.01 42.01 1.59
CA GLU A 92 -10.06 41.44 0.23
C GLU A 92 -10.10 39.91 0.24
N ILE A 93 -9.31 39.25 1.11
CA ILE A 93 -9.38 37.82 1.29
C ILE A 93 -10.75 37.40 1.83
N ALA A 94 -11.24 38.06 2.87
CA ALA A 94 -12.49 37.73 3.53
C ALA A 94 -13.71 37.89 2.60
N GLU A 95 -13.78 39.00 1.83
CA GLU A 95 -14.85 39.25 0.84
C GLU A 95 -14.83 38.16 -0.24
N HIS A 96 -13.65 37.82 -0.73
CA HIS A 96 -13.51 36.75 -1.74
C HIS A 96 -13.97 35.43 -1.20
N CYS A 97 -13.50 35.02 -0.01
CA CYS A 97 -13.86 33.76 0.64
C CYS A 97 -15.38 33.68 0.90
N GLU A 98 -16.02 34.78 1.33
CA GLU A 98 -17.48 34.82 1.54
C GLU A 98 -18.27 34.67 0.24
N ALA A 99 -17.80 35.31 -0.82
CA ALA A 99 -18.48 35.30 -2.13
C ALA A 99 -18.23 33.97 -2.88
N ALA A 100 -17.17 33.22 -2.52
CA ALA A 100 -16.79 32.00 -3.23
C ALA A 100 -17.85 30.89 -3.09
N THR A 101 -18.10 30.19 -4.19
CA THR A 101 -19.07 29.10 -4.31
C THR A 101 -18.41 27.89 -4.94
N SER A 102 -19.13 26.77 -5.07
CA SER A 102 -18.65 25.58 -5.79
C SER A 102 -18.32 25.84 -7.27
N LYS A 103 -18.82 26.96 -7.85
CA LYS A 103 -18.58 27.33 -9.25
C LYS A 103 -17.46 28.36 -9.42
N SER A 104 -16.93 28.88 -8.33
CA SER A 104 -15.85 29.88 -8.36
C SER A 104 -14.55 29.26 -8.88
N ASP A 105 -13.67 30.09 -9.43
CA ASP A 105 -12.34 29.64 -9.88
C ASP A 105 -11.48 29.17 -8.71
N LEU A 106 -10.47 28.35 -9.00
CA LEU A 106 -9.44 27.93 -8.05
C LEU A 106 -8.46 29.09 -7.80
N TYR A 107 -8.95 30.10 -7.14
CA TYR A 107 -8.22 31.34 -6.88
C TYR A 107 -8.62 31.90 -5.52
N ILE A 108 -7.67 32.47 -4.82
CA ILE A 108 -7.87 33.41 -3.70
C ILE A 108 -6.88 34.57 -3.89
N PRO A 109 -7.26 35.82 -3.50
CA PRO A 109 -6.32 36.93 -3.55
C PRO A 109 -5.22 36.74 -2.51
N HIS A 110 -4.10 37.41 -2.68
CA HIS A 110 -3.03 37.51 -1.69
C HIS A 110 -2.44 36.18 -1.22
N VAL A 111 -2.36 35.13 -2.09
CA VAL A 111 -1.76 33.84 -1.74
C VAL A 111 -0.34 34.01 -1.20
N LYS A 112 0.47 34.89 -1.84
CA LYS A 112 1.86 35.10 -1.43
C LYS A 112 1.99 35.79 -0.07
N GLU A 113 1.08 36.69 0.24
CA GLU A 113 0.99 37.35 1.53
C GLU A 113 0.60 36.36 2.63
N ILE A 114 -0.35 35.46 2.35
CA ILE A 114 -0.72 34.36 3.27
C ILE A 114 0.48 33.41 3.47
N GLU A 115 1.12 32.96 2.39
CA GLU A 115 2.29 32.10 2.49
C GLU A 115 3.45 32.78 3.24
N ALA A 116 3.67 34.07 3.02
CA ALA A 116 4.65 34.87 3.74
C ALA A 116 4.32 35.01 5.24
N ALA A 117 3.04 35.22 5.58
CA ALA A 117 2.59 35.26 6.97
C ALA A 117 2.84 33.99 7.72
N ILE A 118 2.56 32.81 7.09
CA ILE A 118 2.85 31.51 7.67
C ILE A 118 4.37 31.32 7.81
N GLY A 119 5.15 31.78 6.84
CA GLY A 119 6.58 31.52 6.77
C GLY A 119 6.89 30.03 6.56
N LYS A 120 8.06 29.56 7.00
CA LYS A 120 8.44 28.13 7.00
C LYS A 120 8.22 27.43 5.67
N ASN A 121 8.57 28.07 4.55
CA ASN A 121 8.35 27.52 3.21
C ASN A 121 6.91 27.03 3.01
N ALA A 122 5.94 27.85 3.39
CA ALA A 122 4.53 27.52 3.27
C ALA A 122 4.09 27.41 1.81
N HIS A 123 3.07 26.56 1.58
CA HIS A 123 2.43 26.40 0.29
C HIS A 123 0.93 26.21 0.46
N LEU A 124 0.13 26.95 -0.32
CA LEU A 124 -1.31 26.81 -0.36
C LEU A 124 -1.73 26.01 -1.60
N ALA A 125 -2.48 24.94 -1.40
CA ALA A 125 -3.05 24.13 -2.46
C ALA A 125 -4.57 24.29 -2.50
N LEU A 126 -5.08 24.96 -3.53
CA LEU A 126 -6.51 25.14 -3.71
C LEU A 126 -7.12 23.93 -4.42
N ILE A 127 -8.24 23.46 -3.90
CA ILE A 127 -8.99 22.33 -4.42
C ILE A 127 -10.46 22.71 -4.63
N ARG A 128 -11.15 21.93 -5.47
CA ARG A 128 -12.60 22.08 -5.66
C ARG A 128 -13.37 21.26 -4.63
N TYR A 129 -14.69 21.48 -4.56
CA TYR A 129 -15.58 20.76 -3.65
C TYR A 129 -15.67 19.25 -3.96
N GLY A 130 -15.44 18.84 -5.22
CA GLY A 130 -15.58 17.46 -5.65
C GLY A 130 -17.03 17.05 -5.89
N VAL A 131 -17.84 17.93 -6.46
CA VAL A 131 -19.26 17.69 -6.71
C VAL A 131 -19.53 16.81 -7.92
N ASN A 132 -18.51 16.57 -8.74
CA ASN A 132 -18.56 15.72 -9.94
C ASN A 132 -17.20 15.02 -10.16
N GLU A 133 -17.16 14.11 -11.13
CA GLU A 133 -15.99 13.32 -11.45
C GLU A 133 -14.79 14.16 -11.91
N GLU A 134 -15.04 15.21 -12.69
CA GLU A 134 -13.99 16.12 -13.17
C GLU A 134 -13.28 16.83 -12.01
N GLU A 135 -14.05 17.37 -11.06
CA GLU A 135 -13.50 18.02 -9.88
C GLU A 135 -12.74 17.03 -8.98
N ILE A 136 -13.26 15.81 -8.80
CA ILE A 136 -12.59 14.76 -8.03
C ILE A 136 -11.25 14.41 -8.69
N ASN A 137 -11.20 14.21 -10.00
CA ASN A 137 -9.96 13.94 -10.73
C ASN A 137 -8.99 15.13 -10.64
N GLY A 138 -9.49 16.37 -10.74
CA GLY A 138 -8.69 17.58 -10.53
C GLY A 138 -8.05 17.61 -9.13
N ASN A 139 -8.83 17.33 -8.10
CA ASN A 139 -8.35 17.30 -6.70
C ASN A 139 -7.31 16.19 -6.50
N ILE A 140 -7.51 15.00 -7.06
CA ILE A 140 -6.52 13.91 -7.02
C ILE A 140 -5.20 14.37 -7.63
N ASN A 141 -5.23 15.01 -8.79
CA ASN A 141 -4.03 15.51 -9.45
C ASN A 141 -3.30 16.56 -8.59
N ILE A 142 -4.03 17.52 -7.99
CA ILE A 142 -3.44 18.53 -7.11
C ILE A 142 -2.78 17.86 -5.91
N ILE A 143 -3.46 16.92 -5.24
CA ILE A 143 -2.93 16.21 -4.08
C ILE A 143 -1.71 15.36 -4.45
N LEU A 144 -1.71 14.66 -5.57
CA LEU A 144 -0.53 13.92 -6.04
C LEU A 144 0.66 14.84 -6.37
N LEU A 145 0.40 16.05 -6.87
CA LEU A 145 1.44 17.04 -7.15
C LEU A 145 2.14 17.55 -5.88
N LEU A 146 1.53 17.43 -4.70
CA LEU A 146 2.19 17.76 -3.43
C LEU A 146 3.47 16.96 -3.21
N ASN A 147 3.59 15.78 -3.81
CA ASN A 147 4.85 15.04 -3.80
C ASN A 147 6.04 15.86 -4.32
N LYS A 148 5.82 16.80 -5.25
CA LYS A 148 6.89 17.67 -5.78
C LYS A 148 7.43 18.64 -4.73
N LEU A 149 6.62 18.97 -3.73
CA LEU A 149 6.99 19.85 -2.64
C LEU A 149 7.81 19.15 -1.54
N LEU A 150 7.84 17.81 -1.54
CA LEU A 150 8.52 17.02 -0.53
C LEU A 150 9.93 16.65 -0.99
N SER A 151 10.85 16.55 -0.03
CA SER A 151 12.24 16.14 -0.22
C SER A 151 12.47 14.73 0.35
N THR A 152 13.55 14.07 -0.10
CA THR A 152 13.89 12.73 0.39
C THR A 152 14.12 12.74 1.90
N GLY A 153 13.46 11.83 2.59
CA GLY A 153 13.57 11.65 4.04
C GLY A 153 12.73 12.64 4.85
N ASP A 154 11.84 13.43 4.22
CA ASP A 154 10.96 14.31 4.99
C ASP A 154 10.01 13.52 5.89
N GLU A 155 9.72 14.09 7.06
CA GLU A 155 8.78 13.58 8.05
C GLU A 155 7.44 14.29 7.89
N LEU A 156 6.36 13.54 7.66
CA LEU A 156 5.02 14.10 7.49
C LEU A 156 4.17 13.97 8.75
N ILE A 157 3.57 15.09 9.13
CA ILE A 157 2.41 15.17 10.01
C ILE A 157 1.23 15.60 9.14
N VAL A 158 0.17 14.82 9.12
CA VAL A 158 -1.03 15.09 8.32
C VAL A 158 -2.20 15.37 9.26
N ASP A 159 -2.91 16.43 9.01
CA ASP A 159 -4.15 16.78 9.70
C ASP A 159 -5.34 16.70 8.74
N VAL A 160 -6.35 15.92 9.12
CA VAL A 160 -7.57 15.70 8.35
C VAL A 160 -8.82 16.28 9.02
N THR A 161 -8.65 17.13 10.02
CA THR A 161 -9.75 17.65 10.86
C THR A 161 -10.78 18.45 10.07
N HIS A 162 -10.35 19.41 9.27
CA HIS A 162 -11.20 20.35 8.58
C HIS A 162 -11.41 20.03 7.10
N SER A 163 -11.69 18.77 6.77
CA SER A 163 -11.80 18.35 5.39
C SER A 163 -13.20 17.88 5.00
N PHE A 164 -13.56 18.04 3.71
CA PHE A 164 -14.70 17.32 3.16
C PHE A 164 -14.45 15.81 3.26
N ARG A 165 -15.52 15.03 3.47
CA ARG A 165 -15.45 13.58 3.71
C ARG A 165 -14.69 12.78 2.64
N SER A 166 -14.63 13.27 1.39
CA SER A 166 -13.88 12.66 0.29
C SER A 166 -12.37 12.89 0.38
N LEU A 167 -11.92 14.00 0.98
CA LEU A 167 -10.51 14.37 1.00
C LEU A 167 -9.63 13.48 1.87
N PRO A 168 -10.05 13.04 3.08
CA PRO A 168 -9.30 12.06 3.85
C PRO A 168 -9.03 10.75 3.08
N ILE A 169 -9.97 10.32 2.22
CA ILE A 169 -9.78 9.13 1.37
C ILE A 169 -8.69 9.41 0.32
N THR A 170 -8.72 10.59 -0.29
CA THR A 170 -7.73 10.98 -1.29
C THR A 170 -6.34 11.14 -0.70
N ILE A 171 -6.22 11.80 0.48
CA ILE A 171 -4.93 11.96 1.14
C ILE A 171 -4.35 10.62 1.61
N MET A 172 -5.19 9.70 2.07
CA MET A 172 -4.74 8.35 2.43
C MET A 172 -4.09 7.63 1.24
N ASN A 173 -4.65 7.78 0.02
CA ASN A 173 -4.03 7.24 -1.19
C ASN A 173 -2.69 7.92 -1.52
N LEU A 174 -2.56 9.24 -1.32
CA LEU A 174 -1.27 9.91 -1.43
C LEU A 174 -0.25 9.33 -0.44
N LEU A 175 -0.65 9.13 0.82
CA LEU A 175 0.24 8.58 1.85
C LEU A 175 0.70 7.16 1.51
N LEU A 176 -0.19 6.33 0.97
CA LEU A 176 0.16 4.99 0.48
C LEU A 176 1.13 5.06 -0.72
N TYR A 177 0.91 5.99 -1.63
CA TYR A 177 1.84 6.24 -2.74
C TYR A 177 3.21 6.69 -2.23
N LEU A 178 3.25 7.66 -1.32
CA LEU A 178 4.50 8.18 -0.75
C LEU A 178 5.28 7.10 0.01
N LYS A 179 4.57 6.23 0.71
CA LYS A 179 5.17 5.15 1.50
C LYS A 179 5.69 4.00 0.65
N ASN A 180 4.91 3.56 -0.36
CA ASN A 180 5.15 2.28 -1.04
C ASN A 180 5.74 2.43 -2.45
N VAL A 181 5.59 3.58 -3.09
CA VAL A 181 5.94 3.78 -4.52
C VAL A 181 6.97 4.88 -4.71
N SER A 182 6.90 5.96 -3.93
CA SER A 182 7.82 7.09 -4.05
C SER A 182 9.24 6.70 -3.63
N SER A 183 10.24 7.10 -4.43
CA SER A 183 11.67 6.92 -4.10
C SER A 183 12.18 7.88 -3.02
N LYS A 184 11.32 8.73 -2.47
CA LYS A 184 11.73 9.79 -1.52
C LYS A 184 11.90 9.32 -0.08
N ASN A 185 11.57 8.06 0.25
CA ASN A 185 11.66 7.52 1.62
C ASN A 185 11.00 8.42 2.66
N ILE A 186 9.77 8.84 2.39
CA ILE A 186 8.99 9.73 3.25
C ILE A 186 8.58 8.97 4.53
N ILE A 187 8.73 9.62 5.68
CA ILE A 187 8.34 9.09 6.97
C ILE A 187 7.00 9.71 7.37
N ILE A 188 5.95 8.91 7.47
CA ILE A 188 4.66 9.37 7.97
C ILE A 188 4.64 9.18 9.49
N SER A 189 4.77 10.28 10.23
CA SER A 189 4.86 10.24 11.70
C SER A 189 3.49 10.15 12.34
N HIS A 190 2.56 11.01 11.89
CA HIS A 190 1.22 11.11 12.46
C HIS A 190 0.19 11.43 11.41
N ILE A 191 -1.05 10.97 11.64
CA ILE A 191 -2.26 11.37 10.91
C ILE A 191 -3.27 11.80 11.96
N TYR A 192 -3.36 13.09 12.20
CA TYR A 192 -4.21 13.63 13.25
C TYR A 192 -5.62 13.95 12.76
N TYR A 193 -6.59 13.67 13.62
CA TYR A 193 -7.96 14.11 13.50
C TYR A 193 -8.43 14.71 14.82
N GLY A 194 -8.71 16.00 14.81
CA GLY A 194 -9.28 16.71 15.95
C GLY A 194 -10.80 16.57 15.96
N MET A 195 -11.33 15.88 16.94
CA MET A 195 -12.77 15.56 17.05
C MET A 195 -13.54 16.72 17.65
N ILE A 196 -13.74 17.79 16.89
CA ILE A 196 -14.41 19.04 17.33
C ILE A 196 -15.83 18.75 17.81
N GLU A 197 -16.52 17.80 17.20
CA GLU A 197 -17.89 17.41 17.56
C GLU A 197 -17.98 16.90 19.02
N MET A 198 -16.90 16.31 19.52
CA MET A 198 -16.82 15.78 20.88
C MET A 198 -16.62 16.88 21.94
N SER A 199 -16.36 18.10 21.54
CA SER A 199 -16.15 19.23 22.48
C SER A 199 -17.35 19.48 23.41
N LYS A 200 -18.56 19.12 22.98
CA LYS A 200 -19.76 19.24 23.81
C LYS A 200 -19.81 18.23 24.95
N GLU A 201 -19.23 17.06 24.74
CA GLU A 201 -19.24 15.95 25.69
C GLU A 201 -18.02 16.00 26.63
N TYR A 202 -16.84 16.24 26.06
CA TYR A 202 -15.57 16.22 26.81
C TYR A 202 -15.15 17.60 27.36
N GLY A 203 -15.76 18.70 26.86
CA GLY A 203 -15.31 20.05 27.18
C GLY A 203 -14.11 20.52 26.36
N TYR A 204 -13.52 19.62 25.53
CA TYR A 204 -12.41 19.88 24.64
C TYR A 204 -12.51 18.98 23.38
N ALA A 205 -11.76 19.30 22.35
CA ALA A 205 -11.65 18.48 21.13
C ALA A 205 -10.47 17.49 21.27
N PRO A 206 -10.72 16.20 21.50
CA PRO A 206 -9.64 15.22 21.55
C PRO A 206 -9.01 15.04 20.17
N ILE A 207 -7.68 14.94 20.12
CA ILE A 207 -6.92 14.63 18.91
C ILE A 207 -6.64 13.12 18.89
N VAL A 208 -7.02 12.46 17.80
CA VAL A 208 -6.78 11.04 17.58
C VAL A 208 -5.74 10.85 16.50
N ASP A 209 -4.76 9.96 16.74
CA ASP A 209 -3.79 9.56 15.72
C ASP A 209 -4.31 8.35 14.92
N LEU A 210 -4.65 8.59 13.67
CA LEU A 210 -5.15 7.58 12.72
C LEU A 210 -4.03 6.78 12.04
N LYS A 211 -2.77 6.95 12.42
CA LYS A 211 -1.63 6.24 11.84
C LYS A 211 -1.80 4.71 11.88
N LYS A 212 -2.56 4.19 12.86
CA LYS A 212 -2.88 2.75 12.92
C LYS A 212 -3.57 2.23 11.67
N ILE A 213 -4.29 3.09 10.91
CA ILE A 213 -4.93 2.70 9.65
C ILE A 213 -3.87 2.35 8.59
N LEU A 214 -2.71 3.03 8.57
CA LEU A 214 -1.62 2.67 7.67
C LEU A 214 -1.06 1.27 7.96
N LYS A 215 -1.02 0.85 9.23
CA LYS A 215 -0.60 -0.51 9.58
C LYS A 215 -1.55 -1.56 9.01
N LEU A 216 -2.85 -1.30 9.01
CA LEU A 216 -3.80 -2.21 8.36
C LEU A 216 -3.52 -2.34 6.85
N ASN A 217 -3.20 -1.23 6.18
CA ASN A 217 -2.83 -1.28 4.76
C ASN A 217 -1.54 -2.07 4.52
N ASP A 218 -0.56 -2.01 5.43
CA ASP A 218 0.65 -2.84 5.32
C ASP A 218 0.29 -4.33 5.29
N TRP A 219 -0.55 -4.78 6.21
CA TRP A 219 -1.03 -6.17 6.22
C TRP A 219 -1.74 -6.57 4.93
N ILE A 220 -2.56 -5.67 4.36
CA ILE A 220 -3.28 -5.92 3.11
C ILE A 220 -2.30 -6.04 1.94
N VAL A 221 -1.37 -5.10 1.80
CA VAL A 221 -0.37 -5.08 0.70
C VAL A 221 0.50 -6.33 0.74
N GLU A 222 0.97 -6.70 1.93
CA GLU A 222 1.85 -7.86 2.08
C GLU A 222 1.09 -9.19 1.90
N ALA A 223 -0.18 -9.25 2.32
CA ALA A 223 -1.03 -10.40 2.03
C ALA A 223 -1.30 -10.55 0.52
N MET A 224 -1.43 -9.44 -0.21
CA MET A 224 -1.53 -9.45 -1.68
C MET A 224 -0.23 -9.94 -2.33
N ALA A 225 0.94 -9.51 -1.84
CA ALA A 225 2.25 -9.99 -2.32
C ALA A 225 2.40 -11.51 -2.11
N PHE A 226 2.00 -12.02 -0.95
CA PHE A 226 1.96 -13.46 -0.70
C PHE A 226 1.02 -14.18 -1.66
N LYS A 227 -0.21 -13.69 -1.82
CA LYS A 227 -1.22 -14.28 -2.71
C LYS A 227 -0.72 -14.34 -4.16
N GLN A 228 -0.01 -13.30 -4.61
CA GLN A 228 0.45 -13.17 -5.99
C GLN A 228 1.75 -13.96 -6.26
N TYR A 229 2.67 -13.97 -5.32
CA TYR A 229 4.04 -14.46 -5.55
C TYR A 229 4.49 -15.57 -4.60
N GLY A 230 3.71 -15.92 -3.58
CA GLY A 230 4.14 -16.81 -2.51
C GLY A 230 5.23 -16.20 -1.61
N ASN A 231 5.36 -14.88 -1.61
CA ASN A 231 6.39 -14.16 -0.86
C ASN A 231 5.82 -13.64 0.47
N ALA A 232 6.33 -14.14 1.58
CA ALA A 232 5.88 -13.82 2.93
C ALA A 232 6.93 -13.08 3.78
N TYR A 233 8.02 -12.58 3.22
CA TYR A 233 9.07 -11.92 4.01
C TYR A 233 8.54 -10.75 4.81
N GLN A 234 7.72 -9.91 4.22
CA GLN A 234 7.17 -8.72 4.87
C GLN A 234 6.10 -9.11 5.89
N ILE A 235 5.22 -10.07 5.56
CA ILE A 235 4.27 -10.63 6.53
C ILE A 235 5.02 -11.14 7.77
N ALA A 236 6.12 -11.87 7.57
CA ALA A 236 6.96 -12.35 8.63
C ALA A 236 7.52 -11.20 9.49
N GLY A 237 7.90 -10.08 8.87
CA GLY A 237 8.32 -8.87 9.56
C GLY A 237 7.22 -8.25 10.43
N LEU A 238 5.98 -8.25 9.94
CA LEU A 238 4.83 -7.72 10.70
C LEU A 238 4.46 -8.61 11.89
N ILE A 239 4.64 -9.93 11.80
CA ILE A 239 4.34 -10.90 12.87
C ILE A 239 5.50 -11.01 13.89
N GLN A 240 6.69 -10.57 13.56
CA GLN A 240 7.93 -10.85 14.32
C GLN A 240 7.83 -10.62 15.84
N GLN A 241 7.05 -9.63 16.26
CA GLN A 241 6.86 -9.31 17.68
C GLN A 241 5.87 -10.23 18.39
N GLU A 242 5.04 -10.96 17.65
CA GLU A 242 3.97 -11.80 18.18
C GLU A 242 4.37 -13.27 18.26
N ASP A 243 5.02 -13.80 17.20
CA ASP A 243 5.38 -15.22 17.12
C ASP A 243 6.66 -15.42 16.26
N SER A 244 7.76 -15.74 16.92
CA SER A 244 9.05 -15.97 16.27
C SER A 244 9.09 -17.26 15.44
N ASP A 245 8.35 -18.30 15.83
CA ASP A 245 8.30 -19.58 15.09
C ASP A 245 7.55 -19.39 13.76
N VAL A 246 6.39 -18.74 13.79
CA VAL A 246 5.64 -18.36 12.57
C VAL A 246 6.51 -17.47 11.65
N THR A 247 7.18 -16.49 12.22
CA THR A 247 8.07 -15.58 11.48
C THR A 247 9.15 -16.35 10.73
N ASN A 248 9.88 -17.23 11.40
CA ASN A 248 10.97 -17.99 10.81
C ASN A 248 10.47 -18.96 9.73
N ARG A 249 9.34 -19.60 9.95
CA ARG A 249 8.71 -20.50 8.97
C ARG A 249 8.27 -19.78 7.71
N LEU A 250 7.64 -18.61 7.84
CA LEU A 250 7.23 -17.81 6.69
C LEU A 250 8.43 -17.28 5.88
N LYS A 251 9.51 -16.89 6.56
CA LYS A 251 10.77 -16.52 5.89
C LYS A 251 11.35 -17.69 5.11
N HIS A 252 11.51 -18.84 5.77
CA HIS A 252 12.07 -20.03 5.12
C HIS A 252 11.19 -20.52 3.96
N PHE A 253 9.86 -20.50 4.11
CA PHE A 253 8.95 -20.78 3.01
C PHE A 253 9.21 -19.85 1.81
N SER A 254 9.39 -18.55 2.07
CA SER A 254 9.69 -17.57 1.01
C SER A 254 11.04 -17.85 0.33
N ASP A 255 12.06 -18.25 1.11
CA ASP A 255 13.36 -18.63 0.56
C ASP A 255 13.23 -19.80 -0.43
N VAL A 256 12.56 -20.88 -0.03
CA VAL A 256 12.43 -22.07 -0.89
C VAL A 256 11.52 -21.83 -2.09
N MET A 257 10.49 -20.99 -1.96
CA MET A 257 9.65 -20.55 -3.07
C MET A 257 10.43 -19.74 -4.11
N ASN A 258 11.25 -18.78 -3.67
CA ASN A 258 12.07 -17.96 -4.56
C ASN A 258 13.19 -18.77 -5.25
N LEU A 259 13.76 -19.77 -4.55
CA LEU A 259 14.72 -20.70 -5.12
C LEU A 259 14.08 -21.77 -6.01
N ASN A 260 12.77 -21.88 -6.00
CA ASN A 260 12.00 -22.94 -6.67
C ASN A 260 12.51 -24.35 -6.31
N HIS A 261 12.85 -24.58 -5.03
CA HIS A 261 13.36 -25.87 -4.56
C HIS A 261 12.19 -26.79 -4.19
N LEU A 262 11.71 -27.57 -5.14
CA LEU A 262 10.41 -28.28 -5.11
C LEU A 262 10.23 -29.20 -3.89
N TYR A 263 11.28 -29.96 -3.50
CA TYR A 263 11.22 -30.80 -2.30
C TYR A 263 11.02 -29.96 -1.04
N ALA A 264 11.82 -28.91 -0.85
CA ALA A 264 11.73 -28.06 0.32
C ALA A 264 10.39 -27.30 0.36
N ILE A 265 9.85 -26.85 -0.80
CA ILE A 265 8.53 -26.22 -0.89
C ILE A 265 7.46 -27.21 -0.40
N SER A 266 7.53 -28.49 -0.79
CA SER A 266 6.59 -29.52 -0.33
C SER A 266 6.63 -29.69 1.20
N GLN A 267 7.83 -29.76 1.80
CA GLN A 267 8.02 -29.89 3.25
C GLN A 267 7.50 -28.66 4.00
N GLU A 268 7.83 -27.45 3.52
CA GLU A 268 7.36 -26.21 4.15
C GLU A 268 5.85 -26.00 3.97
N THR A 269 5.25 -26.46 2.88
CA THR A 269 3.80 -26.46 2.69
C THR A 269 3.11 -27.30 3.78
N GLN A 270 3.66 -28.45 4.15
CA GLN A 270 3.13 -29.29 5.24
C GLN A 270 3.35 -28.63 6.61
N SER A 271 4.53 -28.03 6.83
CA SER A 271 4.84 -27.29 8.06
C SER A 271 3.88 -26.11 8.25
N LEU A 272 3.64 -25.31 7.21
CA LEU A 272 2.67 -24.20 7.22
C LEU A 272 1.25 -24.69 7.48
N ARG A 273 0.85 -25.84 6.92
CA ARG A 273 -0.47 -26.44 7.15
C ARG A 273 -0.70 -26.74 8.64
N THR A 274 0.32 -27.20 9.33
CA THR A 274 0.29 -27.47 10.77
C THR A 274 0.23 -26.16 11.57
N LEU A 275 1.04 -25.17 11.16
CA LEU A 275 1.12 -23.88 11.80
C LEU A 275 -0.23 -23.11 11.72
N MET A 276 -0.89 -23.14 10.56
CA MET A 276 -2.17 -22.45 10.34
C MET A 276 -3.37 -23.08 11.08
N LYS A 277 -3.16 -24.17 11.84
CA LYS A 277 -4.17 -24.70 12.77
C LYS A 277 -4.16 -23.98 14.11
N LYS A 278 -3.04 -23.33 14.48
CA LYS A 278 -2.97 -22.49 15.68
C LYS A 278 -3.75 -21.20 15.44
N ASP A 279 -4.32 -20.64 16.50
CA ASP A 279 -4.92 -19.31 16.46
C ASP A 279 -3.86 -18.25 16.79
N PHE A 280 -3.92 -17.12 16.09
CA PHE A 280 -3.10 -15.97 16.41
C PHE A 280 -3.74 -15.17 17.53
N GLU A 281 -2.93 -14.62 18.44
CA GLU A 281 -3.41 -13.76 19.51
C GLU A 281 -3.96 -12.43 18.95
N SER A 282 -3.34 -11.92 17.93
CA SER A 282 -3.72 -10.68 17.28
C SER A 282 -4.73 -10.89 16.14
N MET A 283 -5.70 -9.97 16.04
CA MET A 283 -6.79 -10.04 15.07
C MET A 283 -6.28 -9.93 13.62
N LEU A 284 -5.26 -9.09 13.34
CA LEU A 284 -4.80 -8.84 11.98
C LEU A 284 -4.18 -10.07 11.32
N PRO A 285 -3.22 -10.80 11.95
CA PRO A 285 -2.73 -12.06 11.39
C PRO A 285 -3.84 -13.09 11.21
N GLU A 286 -4.77 -13.22 12.18
CA GLU A 286 -5.86 -14.19 12.10
C GLU A 286 -6.80 -13.92 10.94
N MET A 287 -7.17 -12.65 10.71
CA MET A 287 -8.16 -12.26 9.70
C MET A 287 -7.59 -12.05 8.30
N ILE A 288 -6.30 -11.74 8.18
CA ILE A 288 -5.67 -11.39 6.90
C ILE A 288 -4.69 -12.46 6.45
N VAL A 289 -3.73 -12.85 7.30
CA VAL A 289 -2.66 -13.78 6.89
C VAL A 289 -3.16 -15.21 6.80
N LYS A 290 -3.84 -15.67 7.84
CA LYS A 290 -4.30 -17.05 7.94
C LYS A 290 -5.20 -17.49 6.77
N PRO A 291 -6.21 -16.70 6.32
CA PRO A 291 -7.00 -17.03 5.15
C PRO A 291 -6.18 -17.11 3.86
N VAL A 292 -5.26 -16.17 3.63
CA VAL A 292 -4.44 -16.12 2.42
C VAL A 292 -3.49 -17.31 2.34
N VAL A 293 -2.83 -17.67 3.45
CA VAL A 293 -1.99 -18.85 3.53
C VAL A 293 -2.82 -20.12 3.37
N LYS A 294 -3.99 -20.24 3.99
CA LYS A 294 -4.90 -21.37 3.81
C LYS A 294 -5.37 -21.53 2.36
N ASP A 295 -5.66 -20.43 1.67
CA ASP A 295 -6.04 -20.43 0.25
C ASP A 295 -4.90 -21.01 -0.61
N PHE A 296 -3.66 -20.55 -0.39
CA PHE A 296 -2.47 -21.15 -1.03
C PHE A 296 -2.37 -22.67 -0.74
N LEU A 297 -2.46 -23.08 0.51
CA LEU A 297 -2.35 -24.47 0.94
C LEU A 297 -3.43 -25.37 0.34
N ASN A 298 -4.62 -24.82 0.06
CA ASN A 298 -5.71 -25.57 -0.54
C ASN A 298 -5.41 -26.07 -1.96
N ASN A 299 -4.49 -25.41 -2.69
CA ASN A 299 -4.04 -25.89 -4.01
C ASN A 299 -3.30 -27.24 -3.92
N PHE A 300 -2.82 -27.66 -2.76
CA PHE A 300 -1.98 -28.84 -2.56
C PHE A 300 -2.65 -29.91 -1.68
N LYS A 301 -3.98 -29.91 -1.60
CA LYS A 301 -4.70 -30.97 -0.88
C LYS A 301 -4.57 -32.31 -1.62
N GLY A 302 -4.28 -33.38 -0.86
CA GLY A 302 -4.17 -34.74 -1.42
C GLY A 302 -2.85 -35.02 -2.13
N THR A 303 -1.87 -34.12 -2.02
CA THR A 303 -0.55 -34.28 -2.65
C THR A 303 0.53 -34.80 -1.70
N GLU A 304 0.19 -35.01 -0.42
CA GLU A 304 1.14 -35.22 0.68
C GLU A 304 2.12 -36.39 0.45
N GLN A 305 1.68 -37.42 -0.29
CA GLN A 305 2.48 -38.60 -0.61
C GLN A 305 2.70 -38.78 -2.11
N ASN A 306 2.39 -37.78 -2.91
CA ASN A 306 2.54 -37.81 -4.36
C ASN A 306 3.37 -36.64 -4.87
N PRO A 307 4.72 -36.77 -4.94
CA PRO A 307 5.61 -35.70 -5.43
C PRO A 307 5.26 -35.21 -6.83
N ALA A 308 4.90 -36.13 -7.74
CA ALA A 308 4.54 -35.73 -9.11
C ALA A 308 3.31 -34.81 -9.12
N LEU A 309 2.27 -35.18 -8.38
CA LEU A 309 1.05 -34.40 -8.27
C LEU A 309 1.31 -33.04 -7.60
N PHE A 310 2.10 -33.02 -6.51
CA PHE A 310 2.47 -31.77 -5.84
C PHE A 310 3.18 -30.80 -6.81
N GLN A 311 4.18 -31.29 -7.52
CA GLN A 311 4.97 -30.50 -8.46
C GLN A 311 4.13 -30.01 -9.64
N TYR A 312 3.18 -30.82 -10.11
CA TYR A 312 2.23 -30.43 -11.15
C TYR A 312 1.29 -29.32 -10.67
N GLN A 313 0.71 -29.46 -9.50
CA GLN A 313 -0.16 -28.43 -8.93
C GLN A 313 0.60 -27.13 -8.64
N LEU A 314 1.88 -27.23 -8.23
CA LEU A 314 2.75 -26.06 -8.09
C LEU A 314 3.01 -25.40 -9.44
N ALA A 315 3.28 -26.17 -10.50
CA ALA A 315 3.44 -25.63 -11.85
C ALA A 315 2.17 -24.90 -12.34
N GLN A 316 0.97 -25.44 -12.06
CA GLN A 316 -0.29 -24.79 -12.37
C GLN A 316 -0.46 -23.49 -11.58
N TRP A 317 -0.15 -23.49 -10.28
CA TRP A 317 -0.22 -22.30 -9.45
C TRP A 317 0.75 -21.23 -9.96
N GLN A 318 2.01 -21.59 -10.24
CA GLN A 318 3.03 -20.69 -10.78
C GLN A 318 2.64 -20.12 -12.14
N PHE A 319 2.07 -20.94 -13.03
CA PHE A 319 1.54 -20.48 -14.32
C PHE A 319 0.42 -19.45 -14.15
N LYS A 320 -0.56 -19.74 -13.28
CA LYS A 320 -1.67 -18.83 -12.96
C LYS A 320 -1.18 -17.48 -12.44
N HIS A 321 -0.06 -17.48 -11.71
CA HIS A 321 0.56 -16.28 -11.14
C HIS A 321 1.70 -15.71 -12.02
N MET A 322 1.74 -16.09 -13.31
CA MET A 322 2.67 -15.57 -14.32
C MET A 322 4.16 -15.82 -14.02
N ASN A 323 4.47 -16.74 -13.10
CA ASN A 323 5.85 -17.20 -12.87
C ASN A 323 6.18 -18.34 -13.81
N TYR A 324 6.30 -18.03 -15.11
CA TYR A 324 6.42 -19.01 -16.17
C TYR A 324 7.72 -19.82 -16.11
N THR A 325 8.82 -19.20 -15.71
CA THR A 325 10.12 -19.90 -15.58
C THR A 325 10.05 -20.99 -14.50
N ALA A 326 9.52 -20.65 -13.34
CA ALA A 326 9.32 -21.63 -12.27
C ALA A 326 8.34 -22.73 -12.69
N ALA A 327 7.25 -22.36 -13.39
CA ALA A 327 6.26 -23.32 -13.89
C ALA A 327 6.85 -24.32 -14.90
N LEU A 328 7.74 -23.87 -15.81
CA LEU A 328 8.47 -24.74 -16.73
C LEU A 328 9.31 -25.79 -15.97
N ILE A 329 10.05 -25.35 -14.96
CA ILE A 329 10.87 -26.22 -14.13
C ILE A 329 9.99 -27.20 -13.36
N SER A 330 8.96 -26.70 -12.68
CA SER A 330 8.07 -27.53 -11.85
C SER A 330 7.32 -28.57 -12.69
N LEU A 331 6.89 -28.25 -13.91
CA LEU A 331 6.22 -29.17 -14.80
C LEU A 331 7.19 -30.24 -15.32
N GLN A 332 8.41 -29.88 -15.72
CA GLN A 332 9.43 -30.86 -16.14
C GLN A 332 9.74 -31.86 -15.03
N GLU A 333 9.95 -31.36 -13.81
CA GLU A 333 10.24 -32.17 -12.64
C GLU A 333 9.06 -33.06 -12.24
N SER A 334 7.81 -32.54 -12.40
CA SER A 334 6.60 -33.35 -12.17
C SER A 334 6.52 -34.57 -13.09
N ILE A 335 6.78 -34.39 -14.39
CA ILE A 335 6.76 -35.49 -15.36
C ILE A 335 7.86 -36.52 -15.03
N LEU A 336 9.04 -36.05 -14.64
CA LEU A 336 10.13 -36.93 -14.23
C LEU A 336 9.80 -37.70 -12.93
N SER A 337 9.21 -37.03 -11.94
CA SER A 337 8.74 -37.66 -10.70
C SER A 337 7.64 -38.71 -10.96
N TYR A 338 6.72 -38.42 -11.88
CA TYR A 338 5.71 -39.36 -12.34
C TYR A 338 6.36 -40.64 -12.95
N ALA A 339 7.36 -40.45 -13.80
CA ALA A 339 8.09 -41.55 -14.42
C ALA A 339 8.86 -42.36 -13.39
N CYS A 340 9.49 -41.73 -12.38
CA CYS A 340 10.14 -42.43 -11.27
C CYS A 340 9.15 -43.29 -10.46
N GLN A 341 8.02 -42.70 -10.07
CA GLN A 341 6.96 -43.38 -9.30
C GLN A 341 6.39 -44.58 -10.07
N ARG A 342 6.18 -44.44 -11.39
CA ARG A 342 5.73 -45.55 -12.25
C ARG A 342 6.70 -46.72 -12.30
N ALA A 343 8.01 -46.44 -12.20
CA ALA A 343 9.07 -47.42 -12.18
C ALA A 343 9.45 -47.94 -10.77
N ASN A 344 8.75 -47.48 -9.72
CA ASN A 344 9.05 -47.73 -8.31
C ASN A 344 10.47 -47.25 -7.91
N HIS A 345 10.90 -46.13 -8.46
CA HIS A 345 12.13 -45.42 -8.10
C HIS A 345 11.83 -44.19 -7.23
N ASP A 346 12.81 -43.86 -6.37
CA ASP A 346 12.70 -42.62 -5.57
C ASP A 346 12.85 -41.37 -6.45
N PRO A 347 11.82 -40.49 -6.53
CA PRO A 347 11.89 -39.28 -7.33
C PRO A 347 12.87 -38.23 -6.78
N PHE A 348 13.45 -38.45 -5.61
CA PHE A 348 14.43 -37.55 -4.98
C PHE A 348 15.86 -38.11 -4.98
N ASP A 349 16.05 -39.37 -5.36
CA ASP A 349 17.38 -39.95 -5.54
C ASP A 349 18.00 -39.51 -6.88
N LYS A 350 19.20 -38.96 -6.83
CA LYS A 350 19.88 -38.41 -8.01
C LYS A 350 20.22 -39.46 -9.08
N GLU A 351 20.68 -40.62 -8.65
CA GLU A 351 21.12 -41.67 -9.59
C GLU A 351 19.91 -42.36 -10.24
N GLU A 352 18.87 -42.60 -9.47
CA GLU A 352 17.63 -43.17 -9.98
C GLU A 352 16.96 -42.20 -10.99
N ARG A 353 16.91 -40.93 -10.68
CA ARG A 353 16.39 -39.87 -11.59
C ARG A 353 17.18 -39.83 -12.90
N GLN A 354 18.51 -40.00 -12.86
CA GLN A 354 19.30 -39.98 -14.08
C GLN A 354 18.98 -41.18 -14.96
N LYS A 355 18.87 -42.39 -14.37
CA LYS A 355 18.43 -43.58 -15.10
C LYS A 355 17.08 -43.42 -15.77
N ILE A 356 16.12 -42.84 -15.06
CA ILE A 356 14.78 -42.55 -15.59
C ILE A 356 14.83 -41.54 -16.74
N LYS A 357 15.62 -40.47 -16.63
CA LYS A 357 15.84 -39.53 -17.75
C LYS A 357 16.35 -40.22 -19.00
N ASP A 358 17.35 -41.08 -18.83
CA ASP A 358 17.93 -41.87 -19.93
C ASP A 358 16.90 -42.83 -20.53
N THR A 359 16.07 -43.45 -19.70
CA THR A 359 14.98 -44.31 -20.14
C THR A 359 13.92 -43.54 -20.93
N ILE A 360 13.47 -42.39 -20.46
CA ILE A 360 12.53 -41.52 -21.20
C ILE A 360 13.10 -41.17 -22.59
N CYS A 361 14.41 -40.93 -22.69
CA CYS A 361 15.06 -40.59 -23.96
C CYS A 361 15.09 -41.77 -24.93
N ASN A 362 15.38 -42.99 -24.43
CA ASN A 362 15.68 -44.16 -25.24
C ASN A 362 14.46 -45.08 -25.49
N ASP A 363 13.53 -45.15 -24.54
CA ASP A 363 12.31 -45.96 -24.63
C ASP A 363 11.08 -45.10 -24.89
N LYS A 364 10.45 -45.31 -26.06
CA LYS A 364 9.27 -44.50 -26.49
C LYS A 364 7.99 -44.94 -25.80
N GLU A 365 7.94 -46.11 -25.18
CA GLU A 365 6.74 -46.69 -24.57
C GLU A 365 6.79 -46.60 -23.02
N PHE A 366 7.90 -46.16 -22.45
CA PHE A 366 8.13 -46.11 -21.01
C PHE A 366 7.09 -45.23 -20.28
N ILE A 367 6.76 -44.05 -20.87
CA ILE A 367 5.65 -43.20 -20.42
C ILE A 367 4.73 -42.92 -21.61
N PRO A 368 3.48 -42.48 -21.35
CA PRO A 368 2.53 -42.17 -22.45
C PRO A 368 3.14 -41.25 -23.50
N PHE A 369 2.91 -41.57 -24.77
CA PHE A 369 3.51 -40.86 -25.91
C PHE A 369 3.30 -39.35 -25.86
N GLU A 370 2.06 -38.89 -25.53
CA GLU A 370 1.74 -37.45 -25.41
C GLU A 370 2.53 -36.82 -24.28
N LEU A 371 2.64 -37.50 -23.11
CA LEU A 371 3.38 -36.98 -21.96
C LEU A 371 4.90 -36.89 -22.23
N ARG A 372 5.43 -37.87 -22.99
CA ARG A 372 6.82 -37.84 -23.46
C ARG A 372 7.06 -36.65 -24.40
N GLY A 373 6.14 -36.36 -25.29
CA GLY A 373 6.19 -35.17 -26.14
C GLY A 373 6.24 -33.88 -25.32
N VAL A 374 5.39 -33.76 -24.32
CA VAL A 374 5.39 -32.64 -23.37
C VAL A 374 6.73 -32.51 -22.64
N TYR A 375 7.30 -33.60 -22.15
CA TYR A 375 8.60 -33.59 -21.46
C TYR A 375 9.71 -32.97 -22.32
N PHE A 376 9.82 -33.34 -23.58
CA PHE A 376 10.84 -32.80 -24.48
C PHE A 376 10.57 -31.33 -24.83
N GLU A 377 9.33 -31.00 -25.07
CA GLU A 377 8.96 -29.61 -25.41
C GLU A 377 9.25 -28.67 -24.24
N ILE A 378 8.86 -29.04 -23.01
CA ILE A 378 9.15 -28.25 -21.81
C ILE A 378 10.65 -28.18 -21.53
N THR A 379 11.39 -29.27 -21.74
CA THR A 379 12.86 -29.28 -21.61
C THR A 379 13.51 -28.30 -22.59
N LYS A 380 13.05 -28.26 -23.85
CA LYS A 380 13.51 -27.31 -24.85
C LYS A 380 13.19 -25.87 -24.41
N ASN A 381 11.95 -25.58 -24.08
CA ASN A 381 11.51 -24.24 -23.68
C ASN A 381 12.25 -23.72 -22.43
N ARG A 382 12.43 -24.58 -21.42
CA ARG A 382 13.20 -24.27 -20.22
C ARG A 382 14.66 -23.92 -20.54
N ASN A 383 15.29 -24.68 -21.44
CA ASN A 383 16.67 -24.41 -21.84
C ASN A 383 16.79 -23.09 -22.64
N VAL A 384 15.85 -22.80 -23.51
CA VAL A 384 15.80 -21.50 -24.22
C VAL A 384 15.71 -20.34 -23.24
N VAL A 385 14.82 -20.43 -22.24
CA VAL A 385 14.67 -19.40 -21.21
C VAL A 385 15.90 -19.30 -20.31
N ALA A 386 16.46 -20.43 -19.88
CA ALA A 386 17.59 -20.43 -18.94
C ALA A 386 18.91 -19.95 -19.55
N HIS A 387 19.14 -20.23 -20.84
CA HIS A 387 20.44 -19.98 -21.49
C HIS A 387 20.42 -18.80 -22.48
N ALA A 388 19.27 -18.16 -22.69
CA ALA A 388 19.12 -17.04 -23.64
C ALA A 388 19.70 -17.34 -25.04
N LEU A 389 19.51 -18.58 -25.55
CA LEU A 389 20.20 -19.12 -26.72
C LEU A 389 19.63 -18.67 -28.07
N GLU A 390 18.46 -18.08 -28.11
CA GLU A 390 17.76 -17.74 -29.37
C GLU A 390 17.60 -16.24 -29.52
N SER A 391 18.11 -15.68 -30.63
CA SER A 391 17.92 -14.25 -30.97
C SER A 391 16.46 -13.93 -31.34
N ASN A 392 15.67 -14.91 -31.77
CA ASN A 392 14.26 -14.76 -32.17
C ASN A 392 13.32 -15.29 -31.07
N PHE A 393 13.56 -14.90 -29.81
CA PHE A 393 12.75 -15.30 -28.68
C PHE A 393 11.30 -14.79 -28.79
N SER A 394 10.31 -15.68 -28.63
CA SER A 394 8.89 -15.35 -28.60
C SER A 394 8.26 -15.82 -27.28
N SER A 395 8.10 -14.91 -26.34
CA SER A 395 7.47 -15.18 -25.05
C SER A 395 6.05 -15.77 -25.19
N GLY A 396 5.26 -15.23 -26.13
CA GLY A 396 3.88 -15.71 -26.37
C GLY A 396 3.84 -17.18 -26.80
N LYS A 397 4.77 -17.62 -27.66
CA LYS A 397 4.85 -19.03 -28.07
C LYS A 397 5.19 -19.97 -26.92
N ILE A 398 6.14 -19.56 -26.07
CA ILE A 398 6.56 -20.38 -24.90
C ILE A 398 5.42 -20.45 -23.87
N ILE A 399 4.73 -19.34 -23.60
CA ILE A 399 3.61 -19.32 -22.67
C ILE A 399 2.47 -20.20 -23.16
N GLU A 400 2.14 -20.15 -24.46
CA GLU A 400 1.06 -20.96 -25.03
C GLU A 400 1.44 -22.45 -25.07
N SER A 401 2.70 -22.77 -25.41
CA SER A 401 3.24 -24.13 -25.31
C SER A 401 3.17 -24.68 -23.87
N LEU A 402 3.54 -23.87 -22.87
CA LEU A 402 3.44 -24.24 -21.45
C LEU A 402 1.99 -24.47 -21.03
N ARG A 403 1.05 -23.61 -21.47
CA ARG A 403 -0.38 -23.79 -21.21
C ARG A 403 -0.89 -25.14 -21.74
N THR A 404 -0.60 -25.44 -23.00
CA THR A 404 -1.01 -26.69 -23.65
C THR A 404 -0.36 -27.91 -22.97
N SER A 405 0.92 -27.76 -22.58
CA SER A 405 1.68 -28.79 -21.87
C SER A 405 1.09 -29.09 -20.48
N LEU A 406 0.67 -28.09 -19.72
CA LEU A 406 -0.03 -28.28 -18.43
C LEU A 406 -1.35 -29.04 -18.61
N ILE A 407 -2.15 -28.68 -19.61
CA ILE A 407 -3.41 -29.38 -19.91
C ILE A 407 -3.16 -30.84 -20.25
N THR A 408 -2.15 -31.12 -21.10
CA THR A 408 -1.83 -32.48 -21.53
C THR A 408 -1.28 -33.33 -20.40
N ALA A 409 -0.33 -32.79 -19.61
CA ALA A 409 0.24 -33.49 -18.46
C ALA A 409 -0.81 -33.81 -17.38
N GLY A 410 -1.78 -32.94 -17.19
CA GLY A 410 -2.87 -33.13 -16.23
C GLY A 410 -3.74 -34.35 -16.49
N LYS A 411 -3.81 -34.86 -17.74
CA LYS A 411 -4.53 -36.08 -18.06
C LYS A 411 -3.92 -37.33 -17.45
N TYR A 412 -2.63 -37.29 -17.09
CA TYR A 412 -1.84 -38.43 -16.63
C TYR A 412 -1.39 -38.30 -15.17
N ILE A 413 -1.21 -37.08 -14.67
CA ILE A 413 -0.61 -36.82 -13.34
C ILE A 413 -1.67 -36.58 -12.27
N ASN A 414 -2.85 -36.09 -12.65
CA ASN A 414 -3.99 -35.85 -11.72
C ASN A 414 -4.62 -37.16 -11.22
#